data_d0eae2dd5f2f8a53abb725cc29dda50a
#
_entry.id   d0eae2dd5f2f8a53abb725cc29dda50a
#
_cell.length_a   1.000
_cell.length_b   1.000
_cell.length_c   1.000
_cell.angle_alpha   90.00
_cell.angle_beta   90.00
_cell.angle_gamma   90.00
#
_symmetry.space_group_name_H-M   'P 1'
#
loop_
_entity.id
_entity.type
_entity.pdbx_description
1 polymer ?
#
loop_
_entity_poly.entity_id
_entity_poly.type
_entity_poly.pdbx_seq_one_letter_code
_entity_poly.pdbx_strand_id
1 'polypeptide(L)'
;MLVHKKLLNIIAEEHKPTFISTGMSTMKQISDAVNIFRKYDCPFELQHSHSAYPMFIEEANLRVIETLRKKFKCNVGYSGHEAGSYLVSVAAVVIGATSVERHITIDRTMYGSDQAASLEPLGLQRLVRDVRYIDKILGSGKKQIWDSELPAMKKLRQVFA
;
A
#
# COMPACT_ATOMS: atom_id res chain seq x y z
N MET A 1 14.28 -5.66 -12.36
CA MET A 1 13.95 -7.08 -12.04
C MET A 1 12.70 -7.53 -12.78
N LEU A 2 11.58 -6.81 -12.79
CA LEU A 2 10.31 -7.22 -13.44
C LEU A 2 10.42 -7.53 -14.94
N VAL A 3 11.38 -6.94 -15.65
CA VAL A 3 11.61 -7.20 -17.08
C VAL A 3 12.55 -8.40 -17.35
N HIS A 4 13.11 -9.02 -16.32
CA HIS A 4 14.05 -10.13 -16.44
C HIS A 4 13.32 -11.47 -16.51
N LYS A 5 12.78 -11.82 -17.70
CA LYS A 5 11.91 -12.98 -17.91
C LYS A 5 12.47 -14.31 -17.38
N LYS A 6 13.78 -14.57 -17.57
CA LYS A 6 14.42 -15.80 -17.07
C LYS A 6 14.30 -15.92 -15.55
N LEU A 7 14.57 -14.83 -14.82
CA LEU A 7 14.42 -14.80 -13.37
C LEU A 7 12.97 -15.01 -12.94
N LEU A 8 12.03 -14.34 -13.62
CA LEU A 8 10.59 -14.48 -13.29
C LEU A 8 10.09 -15.91 -13.48
N ASN A 9 10.55 -16.63 -14.52
CA ASN A 9 10.20 -18.03 -14.71
C ASN A 9 10.74 -18.91 -13.55
N ILE A 10 12.01 -18.74 -13.18
CA ILE A 10 12.62 -19.49 -12.06
C ILE A 10 11.84 -19.24 -10.75
N ILE A 11 11.49 -17.98 -10.47
CA ILE A 11 10.70 -17.65 -9.26
C ILE A 11 9.32 -18.27 -9.33
N ALA A 12 8.64 -18.19 -10.46
CA ALA A 12 7.30 -18.72 -10.64
C ALA A 12 7.25 -20.26 -10.54
N GLU A 13 8.30 -20.95 -10.96
CA GLU A 13 8.46 -22.42 -10.82
C GLU A 13 8.52 -22.87 -9.35
N GLU A 14 8.89 -21.99 -8.41
CA GLU A 14 8.92 -22.31 -6.98
C GLU A 14 7.51 -22.35 -6.35
N HIS A 15 6.47 -21.87 -7.03
CA HIS A 15 5.08 -21.81 -6.54
C HIS A 15 4.89 -21.13 -5.18
N LYS A 16 5.83 -20.27 -4.77
CA LYS A 16 5.77 -19.55 -3.49
C LYS A 16 5.06 -18.20 -3.65
N PRO A 17 4.27 -17.75 -2.66
CA PRO A 17 3.68 -16.41 -2.69
C PRO A 17 4.75 -15.35 -2.95
N THR A 18 4.56 -14.55 -4.00
CA THR A 18 5.56 -13.59 -4.47
C THR A 18 4.98 -12.20 -4.56
N PHE A 19 5.66 -11.22 -3.95
CA PHE A 19 5.40 -9.81 -4.16
C PHE A 19 6.19 -9.29 -5.36
N ILE A 20 5.51 -8.62 -6.30
CA ILE A 20 6.09 -8.15 -7.55
C ILE A 20 6.01 -6.63 -7.61
N SER A 21 7.14 -5.94 -7.41
CA SER A 21 7.20 -4.48 -7.55
C SER A 21 6.99 -4.06 -9.01
N THR A 22 6.16 -3.03 -9.22
CA THR A 22 5.84 -2.48 -10.54
C THR A 22 6.58 -1.19 -10.86
N GLY A 23 7.49 -0.76 -9.99
CA GLY A 23 8.30 0.45 -10.19
C GLY A 23 9.07 0.42 -11.52
N MET A 24 9.22 1.59 -12.15
CA MET A 24 9.90 1.77 -13.45
C MET A 24 9.38 0.85 -14.56
N SER A 25 8.11 0.45 -14.52
CA SER A 25 7.56 -0.52 -15.47
C SER A 25 6.34 0.02 -16.20
N THR A 26 6.27 -0.26 -17.49
CA THR A 26 5.06 0.00 -18.30
C THR A 26 4.00 -1.06 -18.02
N MET A 27 2.74 -0.72 -18.32
CA MET A 27 1.62 -1.64 -18.19
C MET A 27 1.79 -2.93 -19.02
N LYS A 28 2.49 -2.84 -20.17
CA LYS A 28 2.84 -4.01 -20.99
C LYS A 28 3.83 -4.93 -20.28
N GLN A 29 4.88 -4.37 -19.68
CA GLN A 29 5.88 -5.14 -18.94
C GLN A 29 5.26 -5.84 -17.72
N ILE A 30 4.36 -5.14 -17.02
CA ILE A 30 3.60 -5.74 -15.90
C ILE A 30 2.73 -6.90 -16.41
N SER A 31 2.04 -6.73 -17.54
CA SER A 31 1.26 -7.82 -18.16
C SER A 31 2.12 -9.03 -18.51
N ASP A 32 3.31 -8.82 -19.08
CA ASP A 32 4.22 -9.90 -19.42
C ASP A 32 4.64 -10.68 -18.16
N ALA A 33 4.96 -9.99 -17.06
CA ALA A 33 5.31 -10.62 -15.79
C ALA A 33 4.11 -11.41 -15.20
N VAL A 34 2.94 -10.81 -15.13
CA VAL A 34 1.70 -11.45 -14.63
C VAL A 34 1.39 -12.73 -15.39
N ASN A 35 1.57 -12.72 -16.73
CA ASN A 35 1.33 -13.90 -17.56
C ASN A 35 2.30 -15.05 -17.23
N ILE A 36 3.56 -14.74 -16.87
CA ILE A 36 4.50 -15.76 -16.42
C ILE A 36 4.01 -16.43 -15.14
N PHE A 37 3.67 -15.65 -14.10
CA PHE A 37 3.20 -16.20 -12.82
C PHE A 37 1.91 -17.01 -12.98
N ARG A 38 0.99 -16.56 -13.83
CA ARG A 38 -0.24 -17.29 -14.14
C ARG A 38 0.00 -18.61 -14.88
N LYS A 39 0.97 -18.62 -15.79
CA LYS A 39 1.34 -19.86 -16.52
C LYS A 39 1.79 -20.96 -15.58
N TYR A 40 2.41 -20.61 -14.45
CA TYR A 40 2.89 -21.55 -13.45
C TYR A 40 1.92 -21.72 -12.25
N ASP A 41 0.73 -21.11 -12.30
CA ASP A 41 -0.20 -21.05 -11.16
C ASP A 41 0.49 -20.60 -9.85
N CYS A 42 1.51 -19.77 -9.97
CA CYS A 42 2.25 -19.23 -8.84
C CYS A 42 1.48 -18.07 -8.20
N PRO A 43 1.17 -18.11 -6.89
CA PRO A 43 0.47 -17.02 -6.23
C PRO A 43 1.34 -15.76 -6.19
N PHE A 44 0.74 -14.61 -6.53
CA PHE A 44 1.44 -13.33 -6.52
C PHE A 44 0.55 -12.19 -6.10
N GLU A 45 1.20 -11.13 -5.64
CA GLU A 45 0.60 -9.83 -5.40
C GLU A 45 1.45 -8.75 -6.09
N LEU A 46 0.81 -7.80 -6.77
CA LEU A 46 1.52 -6.66 -7.35
C LEU A 46 1.74 -5.59 -6.28
N GLN A 47 2.93 -4.97 -6.26
CA GLN A 47 3.23 -3.82 -5.42
C GLN A 47 3.29 -2.57 -6.31
N HIS A 48 2.32 -1.66 -6.17
CA HIS A 48 2.44 -0.34 -6.78
C HIS A 48 3.59 0.41 -6.13
N SER A 49 4.53 0.88 -6.93
CA SER A 49 5.76 1.50 -6.45
C SER A 49 6.22 2.60 -7.39
N HIS A 50 6.76 3.67 -6.83
CA HIS A 50 7.54 4.70 -7.53
C HIS A 50 9.00 4.57 -7.10
N SER A 51 9.93 4.47 -8.06
CA SER A 51 11.33 4.10 -7.78
C SER A 51 12.29 5.29 -7.73
N ALA A 52 11.85 6.45 -7.21
CA ALA A 52 12.76 7.50 -6.73
C ALA A 52 12.93 7.35 -5.20
N TYR A 53 14.14 7.60 -4.69
CA TYR A 53 14.52 7.43 -3.28
C TYR A 53 15.19 8.70 -2.73
N PRO A 54 14.45 9.61 -2.07
CA PRO A 54 13.01 9.58 -1.83
C PRO A 54 12.20 9.98 -3.07
N MET A 55 10.93 9.57 -3.11
CA MET A 55 9.97 10.03 -4.10
C MET A 55 9.27 11.33 -3.62
N PHE A 56 8.80 12.15 -4.56
CA PHE A 56 7.88 13.23 -4.27
C PHE A 56 6.45 12.70 -4.04
N ILE A 57 5.74 13.26 -3.07
CA ILE A 57 4.39 12.79 -2.68
C ILE A 57 3.41 12.87 -3.86
N GLU A 58 3.54 13.88 -4.69
CA GLU A 58 2.71 14.13 -5.88
C GLU A 58 2.83 13.01 -6.94
N GLU A 59 3.96 12.28 -6.92
CA GLU A 59 4.24 11.19 -7.86
C GLU A 59 3.72 9.82 -7.35
N ALA A 60 3.20 9.75 -6.13
CA ALA A 60 2.69 8.50 -5.56
C ALA A 60 1.57 7.86 -6.39
N ASN A 61 0.73 8.66 -7.03
CA ASN A 61 -0.34 8.24 -7.95
C ASN A 61 -1.09 6.96 -7.49
N LEU A 62 -1.56 6.96 -6.25
CA LEU A 62 -2.13 5.77 -5.59
C LEU A 62 -3.32 5.15 -6.34
N ARG A 63 -4.04 5.93 -7.18
CA ARG A 63 -5.14 5.40 -8.00
C ARG A 63 -4.68 4.28 -8.96
N VAL A 64 -3.38 4.15 -9.23
CA VAL A 64 -2.82 3.03 -10.00
C VAL A 64 -3.07 1.68 -9.30
N ILE A 65 -3.17 1.63 -7.97
CA ILE A 65 -3.54 0.42 -7.21
C ILE A 65 -4.89 -0.14 -7.72
N GLU A 66 -5.89 0.72 -7.85
CA GLU A 66 -7.20 0.33 -8.36
C GLU A 66 -7.13 -0.09 -9.85
N THR A 67 -6.37 0.63 -10.65
CA THR A 67 -6.14 0.33 -12.08
C THR A 67 -5.52 -1.06 -12.27
N LEU A 68 -4.48 -1.38 -11.49
CA LEU A 68 -3.81 -2.68 -11.52
C LEU A 68 -4.77 -3.79 -11.07
N ARG A 69 -5.51 -3.56 -9.96
CA ARG A 69 -6.48 -4.53 -9.44
C ARG A 69 -7.58 -4.83 -10.46
N LYS A 70 -8.17 -3.81 -11.07
CA LYS A 70 -9.21 -3.98 -12.10
C LYS A 70 -8.69 -4.74 -13.32
N LYS A 71 -7.48 -4.40 -13.77
CA LYS A 71 -6.90 -5.00 -14.98
C LYS A 71 -6.45 -6.43 -14.75
N PHE A 72 -5.73 -6.68 -13.66
CA PHE A 72 -5.09 -7.99 -13.45
C PHE A 72 -5.88 -8.92 -12.53
N LYS A 73 -6.97 -8.47 -11.90
CA LYS A 73 -7.81 -9.28 -11.00
C LYS A 73 -6.97 -10.03 -9.95
N CYS A 74 -6.05 -9.33 -9.31
CA CYS A 74 -5.18 -9.83 -8.26
C CYS A 74 -5.10 -8.81 -7.12
N ASN A 75 -4.55 -9.23 -5.99
CA ASN A 75 -4.21 -8.34 -4.90
C ASN A 75 -3.15 -7.33 -5.35
N VAL A 76 -3.27 -6.11 -4.83
CA VAL A 76 -2.33 -5.03 -5.11
C VAL A 76 -2.02 -4.30 -3.82
N GLY A 77 -0.76 -4.33 -3.43
CA GLY A 77 -0.19 -3.58 -2.32
C GLY A 77 0.48 -2.28 -2.75
N TYR A 78 1.12 -1.64 -1.81
CA TYR A 78 1.90 -0.42 -2.01
C TYR A 78 3.31 -0.56 -1.43
N SER A 79 4.32 -0.27 -2.24
CA SER A 79 5.72 -0.17 -1.82
C SER A 79 6.15 1.30 -1.86
N GLY A 80 6.29 1.90 -0.68
CA GLY A 80 6.44 3.34 -0.50
C GLY A 80 7.87 3.79 -0.27
N HIS A 81 8.27 4.87 -0.97
CA HIS A 81 9.61 5.47 -0.90
C HIS A 81 9.58 6.97 -0.56
N GLU A 82 8.47 7.45 -0.01
CA GLU A 82 8.35 8.82 0.47
C GLU A 82 9.21 9.08 1.73
N ALA A 83 9.83 10.25 1.80
CA ALA A 83 10.66 10.64 2.95
C ALA A 83 9.79 11.14 4.13
N GLY A 84 10.25 10.85 5.35
CA GLY A 84 9.77 11.50 6.57
C GLY A 84 8.32 11.24 6.99
N SER A 85 7.56 10.49 6.20
CA SER A 85 6.13 10.25 6.47
C SER A 85 5.74 8.82 6.07
N TYR A 86 4.65 8.35 6.65
CA TYR A 86 3.94 7.13 6.24
C TYR A 86 2.50 7.42 5.78
N LEU A 87 2.18 8.71 5.58
CA LEU A 87 0.84 9.15 5.18
C LEU A 87 0.39 8.50 3.87
N VAL A 88 1.28 8.42 2.88
CA VAL A 88 0.98 7.80 1.57
C VAL A 88 0.65 6.31 1.76
N SER A 89 1.40 5.61 2.63
CA SER A 89 1.12 4.21 2.97
C SER A 89 -0.25 4.01 3.61
N VAL A 90 -0.65 4.89 4.53
CA VAL A 90 -1.99 4.88 5.14
C VAL A 90 -3.06 5.15 4.08
N ALA A 91 -2.86 6.16 3.24
CA ALA A 91 -3.79 6.47 2.14
C ALA A 91 -3.94 5.30 1.16
N ALA A 92 -2.84 4.59 0.85
CA ALA A 92 -2.88 3.38 0.02
C ALA A 92 -3.79 2.30 0.62
N VAL A 93 -3.71 2.07 1.94
CA VAL A 93 -4.59 1.10 2.63
C VAL A 93 -6.06 1.56 2.57
N VAL A 94 -6.34 2.85 2.77
CA VAL A 94 -7.70 3.40 2.68
C VAL A 94 -8.34 3.16 1.32
N ILE A 95 -7.56 3.25 0.22
CA ILE A 95 -8.06 2.93 -1.12
C ILE A 95 -7.97 1.43 -1.46
N GLY A 96 -7.61 0.61 -0.48
CA GLY A 96 -7.68 -0.84 -0.53
C GLY A 96 -6.38 -1.54 -0.93
N ALA A 97 -5.21 -0.98 -0.71
CA ALA A 97 -3.97 -1.75 -0.78
C ALA A 97 -4.03 -2.94 0.18
N THR A 98 -3.65 -4.13 -0.30
CA THR A 98 -3.73 -5.38 0.46
C THR A 98 -2.50 -5.65 1.31
N SER A 99 -1.39 -4.98 0.99
CA SER A 99 -0.16 -4.99 1.77
C SER A 99 0.56 -3.64 1.66
N VAL A 100 1.47 -3.40 2.59
CA VAL A 100 2.36 -2.23 2.58
C VAL A 100 3.79 -2.70 2.79
N GLU A 101 4.68 -2.29 1.92
CA GLU A 101 6.12 -2.47 2.03
C GLU A 101 6.80 -1.13 2.28
N ARG A 102 7.73 -1.10 3.22
CA ARG A 102 8.54 0.09 3.52
C ARG A 102 9.98 -0.30 3.85
N HIS A 103 10.91 0.52 3.38
CA HIS A 103 12.27 0.48 3.88
C HIS A 103 12.29 0.90 5.35
N ILE A 104 13.14 0.26 6.14
CA ILE A 104 13.36 0.59 7.56
C ILE A 104 14.84 0.86 7.83
N THR A 105 15.12 1.77 8.76
CA THR A 105 16.45 2.07 9.24
C THR A 105 16.41 2.37 10.74
N ILE A 106 17.54 2.23 11.42
CA ILE A 106 17.65 2.68 12.80
C ILE A 106 17.76 4.20 12.86
N ASP A 107 18.47 4.81 11.90
CA ASP A 107 18.67 6.25 11.83
C ASP A 107 18.81 6.68 10.35
N ARG A 108 17.98 7.61 9.91
CA ARG A 108 17.96 8.14 8.52
C ARG A 108 19.19 8.97 8.18
N THR A 109 19.98 9.37 9.15
CA THR A 109 21.23 10.11 8.92
C THR A 109 22.42 9.19 8.63
N MET A 110 22.24 7.86 8.76
CA MET A 110 23.27 6.88 8.42
C MET A 110 23.57 6.90 6.91
N TYR A 111 24.77 6.44 6.57
CA TYR A 111 25.18 6.29 5.17
C TYR A 111 24.33 5.23 4.46
N GLY A 112 23.83 5.57 3.27
CA GLY A 112 23.07 4.66 2.39
C GLY A 112 22.09 5.41 1.51
N SER A 113 21.87 4.92 0.30
CA SER A 113 20.99 5.55 -0.70
C SER A 113 19.52 5.61 -0.26
N ASP A 114 19.07 4.64 0.52
CA ASP A 114 17.66 4.42 0.84
C ASP A 114 17.26 4.98 2.22
N GLN A 115 18.23 5.47 2.99
CA GLN A 115 18.02 5.93 4.37
C GLN A 115 16.96 7.05 4.44
N ALA A 116 17.01 8.02 3.52
CA ALA A 116 16.05 9.13 3.49
C ALA A 116 14.60 8.68 3.27
N ALA A 117 14.38 7.61 2.50
CA ALA A 117 13.08 7.02 2.22
C ALA A 117 12.64 5.97 3.27
N SER A 118 13.49 5.65 4.24
CA SER A 118 13.24 4.62 5.25
C SER A 118 12.43 5.16 6.44
N LEU A 119 11.70 4.27 7.09
CA LEU A 119 11.07 4.53 8.38
C LEU A 119 12.01 4.14 9.52
N GLU A 120 12.11 5.00 10.52
CA GLU A 120 12.72 4.67 11.80
C GLU A 120 11.75 3.85 12.68
N PRO A 121 12.21 3.18 13.76
CA PRO A 121 11.40 2.27 14.55
C PRO A 121 10.06 2.86 15.01
N LEU A 122 10.06 4.11 15.47
CA LEU A 122 8.84 4.80 15.91
C LEU A 122 7.88 5.06 14.75
N GLY A 123 8.40 5.41 13.56
CA GLY A 123 7.63 5.58 12.33
C GLY A 123 6.95 4.28 11.90
N LEU A 124 7.70 3.18 11.93
CA LEU A 124 7.17 1.84 11.63
C LEU A 124 6.08 1.42 12.63
N GLN A 125 6.33 1.61 13.93
CA GLN A 125 5.34 1.29 14.98
C GLN A 125 4.03 2.06 14.76
N ARG A 126 4.10 3.36 14.45
CA ARG A 126 2.94 4.20 14.15
C ARG A 126 2.21 3.72 12.89
N LEU A 127 2.94 3.45 11.80
CA LEU A 127 2.36 2.91 10.57
C LEU A 127 1.58 1.63 10.84
N VAL A 128 2.19 0.65 11.52
CA VAL A 128 1.55 -0.63 11.84
C VAL A 128 0.28 -0.44 12.68
N ARG A 129 0.33 0.45 13.68
CA ARG A 129 -0.83 0.79 14.48
C ARG A 129 -1.94 1.39 13.62
N ASP A 130 -1.62 2.38 12.80
CA ASP A 130 -2.60 3.17 12.08
C ASP A 130 -3.27 2.35 10.97
N VAL A 131 -2.52 1.56 10.20
CA VAL A 131 -3.11 0.69 9.16
C VAL A 131 -4.05 -0.37 9.74
N ARG A 132 -3.78 -0.86 10.95
CA ARG A 132 -4.65 -1.83 11.64
C ARG A 132 -5.96 -1.22 12.13
N TYR A 133 -6.05 0.10 12.22
CA TYR A 133 -7.29 0.80 12.60
C TYR A 133 -8.15 1.18 11.39
N ILE A 134 -7.64 1.12 10.16
CA ILE A 134 -8.35 1.61 8.97
C ILE A 134 -9.75 0.97 8.84
N ASP A 135 -9.87 -0.35 8.93
CA ASP A 135 -11.17 -1.03 8.81
C ASP A 135 -12.17 -0.57 9.88
N LYS A 136 -11.68 -0.37 11.11
CA LYS A 136 -12.52 0.14 12.21
C LYS A 136 -12.96 1.58 11.96
N ILE A 137 -12.06 2.41 11.41
CA ILE A 137 -12.32 3.82 11.10
C ILE A 137 -13.31 3.95 9.94
N LEU A 138 -13.15 3.13 8.89
CA LEU A 138 -14.04 3.13 7.73
C LEU A 138 -15.46 2.68 8.12
N GLY A 139 -15.59 1.74 9.05
CA GLY A 139 -16.88 1.26 9.54
C GLY A 139 -17.75 0.62 8.45
N SER A 140 -19.05 0.60 8.66
CA SER A 140 -20.02 -0.07 7.76
C SER A 140 -20.63 0.84 6.69
N GLY A 141 -20.37 2.13 6.74
CA GLY A 141 -21.02 3.13 5.89
C GLY A 141 -22.48 3.45 6.27
N LYS A 142 -23.05 2.76 7.27
CA LYS A 142 -24.42 3.02 7.73
C LYS A 142 -24.44 4.21 8.69
N LYS A 143 -25.17 5.27 8.32
CA LYS A 143 -25.36 6.42 9.23
C LYS A 143 -26.29 6.03 10.38
N GLN A 144 -25.81 6.18 11.61
CA GLN A 144 -26.59 5.91 12.84
C GLN A 144 -26.18 6.87 13.94
N ILE A 145 -27.02 6.96 14.97
CA ILE A 145 -26.68 7.67 16.20
C ILE A 145 -26.06 6.64 17.14
N TRP A 146 -24.88 6.93 17.64
CA TRP A 146 -24.17 6.09 18.59
C TRP A 146 -24.61 6.42 20.03
N ASP A 147 -24.61 5.44 20.92
CA ASP A 147 -24.93 5.65 22.33
C ASP A 147 -24.05 6.74 22.98
N SER A 148 -22.81 6.84 22.57
CA SER A 148 -21.87 7.88 23.00
C SER A 148 -22.28 9.30 22.58
N GLU A 149 -23.16 9.47 21.58
CA GLU A 149 -23.67 10.77 21.13
C GLU A 149 -24.92 11.22 21.93
N LEU A 150 -25.63 10.30 22.64
CA LEU A 150 -26.89 10.59 23.31
C LEU A 150 -26.78 11.71 24.37
N PRO A 151 -25.74 11.77 25.22
CA PRO A 151 -25.58 12.87 26.17
C PRO A 151 -25.42 14.23 25.49
N ALA A 152 -24.60 14.29 24.43
CA ALA A 152 -24.39 15.50 23.63
C ALA A 152 -25.68 15.91 22.91
N MET A 153 -26.39 14.95 22.35
CA MET A 153 -27.64 15.18 21.64
C MET A 153 -28.69 15.81 22.57
N LYS A 154 -28.86 15.30 23.82
CA LYS A 154 -29.78 15.86 24.81
C LYS A 154 -29.44 17.31 25.19
N LYS A 155 -28.14 17.63 25.24
CA LYS A 155 -27.66 18.97 25.66
C LYS A 155 -27.71 19.99 24.51
N LEU A 156 -27.42 19.59 23.28
CA LEU A 156 -27.15 20.52 22.16
C LEU A 156 -28.32 20.63 21.19
N ARG A 157 -29.20 19.63 21.13
CA ARG A 157 -30.33 19.65 20.21
C ARG A 157 -31.48 20.46 20.80
N GLN A 158 -31.69 21.66 20.30
CA GLN A 158 -32.92 22.43 20.58
C GLN A 158 -33.99 21.94 19.61
N VAL A 159 -35.06 21.37 20.15
CA VAL A 159 -36.26 21.07 19.39
C VAL A 159 -37.21 22.24 19.59
N PHE A 160 -37.35 23.09 18.60
CA PHE A 160 -38.43 24.09 18.59
C PHE A 160 -39.72 23.33 18.28
N ALA A 161 -40.63 23.32 19.26
CA ALA A 161 -41.98 22.81 19.10
C ALA A 161 -42.81 23.73 18.21
#